data_57854b287a1033b211fcbac1952ecdc7
#
_entry.id   57854b287a1033b211fcbac1952ecdc7
#
_cell.length_a   1.000
_cell.length_b   1.000
_cell.length_c   1.000
_cell.angle_alpha   90.00
_cell.angle_beta   90.00
_cell.angle_gamma   90.00
#
_symmetry.space_group_name_H-M   'P 1'
#
loop_
_entity.id
_entity.type
_entity.pdbx_description
1 polymer ?
#
loop_
_entity_poly.entity_id
_entity_poly.type
_entity_poly.pdbx_seq_one_letter_code
_entity_poly.pdbx_strand_id
1 'polypeptide(L)'
;MNKLKGLIFDLDGVLVNTKKIHFDALNLALSSLNIDEISFKDHLNIYDGLPTIEKLQILNKKKILNKKYNRIVVKKKQKITIQLLNKFILYNPKIYKTFLKLSKKYQISIATNAVKKTLDLCLKKLKIKKFITFSYSNEDVKKTKPHPEVYLRCLVKMGLKPSETLIFEDSHHGVMAAQDSGCYLYTVKNISDINYSNILNIINNLGNSMKKNKINVWSDSKLNILIPMAGAGSRFQKAGYVFPKPLIEI
;
A
#
# COMPACT_ATOMS: atom_id res chain seq x y z
N MET A 1 25.15 -8.69 -6.53
CA MET A 1 24.22 -7.56 -6.29
C MET A 1 22.84 -7.99 -6.68
N ASN A 2 21.88 -8.00 -5.75
CA ASN A 2 20.51 -8.33 -6.09
C ASN A 2 19.93 -7.19 -6.94
N LYS A 3 19.60 -7.50 -8.19
CA LYS A 3 18.96 -6.57 -9.11
C LYS A 3 17.48 -6.46 -8.73
N LEU A 4 16.93 -5.25 -8.66
CA LEU A 4 15.48 -5.07 -8.48
C LEU A 4 14.72 -5.84 -9.57
N LYS A 5 13.71 -6.59 -9.16
CA LYS A 5 12.87 -7.43 -10.01
C LYS A 5 11.37 -7.12 -9.83
N GLY A 6 10.98 -6.58 -8.68
CA GLY A 6 9.59 -6.28 -8.32
C GLY A 6 9.35 -4.81 -8.03
N LEU A 7 8.21 -4.31 -8.46
CA LEU A 7 7.69 -2.99 -8.13
C LEU A 7 6.27 -3.15 -7.57
N ILE A 8 6.02 -2.58 -6.40
CA ILE A 8 4.69 -2.58 -5.79
C ILE A 8 4.24 -1.12 -5.68
N PHE A 9 3.06 -0.82 -6.16
CA PHE A 9 2.48 0.52 -6.08
C PHE A 9 1.27 0.49 -5.16
N ASP A 10 1.15 1.49 -4.28
CA ASP A 10 -0.15 1.81 -3.74
C ASP A 10 -1.05 2.40 -4.83
N LEU A 11 -2.34 2.54 -4.54
CA LEU A 11 -3.33 3.05 -5.48
C LEU A 11 -3.64 4.53 -5.24
N ASP A 12 -4.14 4.83 -4.03
CA ASP A 12 -4.70 6.12 -3.67
C ASP A 12 -3.58 7.11 -3.31
N GLY A 13 -3.44 8.21 -4.07
CA GLY A 13 -2.34 9.16 -3.90
C GLY A 13 -1.07 8.81 -4.67
N VAL A 14 -0.95 7.56 -5.16
CA VAL A 14 0.18 7.10 -5.98
C VAL A 14 -0.20 7.01 -7.46
N LEU A 15 -1.23 6.27 -7.80
CA LEU A 15 -1.69 6.10 -9.19
C LEU A 15 -2.89 6.98 -9.54
N VAL A 16 -3.73 7.28 -8.56
CA VAL A 16 -4.94 8.09 -8.69
C VAL A 16 -5.07 9.06 -7.53
N ASN A 17 -5.48 10.31 -7.82
CA ASN A 17 -5.74 11.30 -6.77
C ASN A 17 -7.17 11.14 -6.25
N THR A 18 -7.31 10.37 -5.17
CA THR A 18 -8.61 10.01 -4.62
C THR A 18 -8.88 10.58 -3.24
N LYS A 19 -7.92 11.31 -2.65
CA LYS A 19 -8.06 11.86 -1.28
C LYS A 19 -9.35 12.67 -1.12
N LYS A 20 -9.58 13.62 -2.04
CA LYS A 20 -10.81 14.42 -2.04
C LYS A 20 -12.04 13.56 -2.33
N ILE A 21 -11.97 12.59 -3.22
CA ILE A 21 -13.08 11.67 -3.53
C ILE A 21 -13.50 10.88 -2.28
N HIS A 22 -12.52 10.35 -1.52
CA HIS A 22 -12.80 9.61 -0.30
C HIS A 22 -13.33 10.49 0.83
N PHE A 23 -12.87 11.73 0.91
CA PHE A 23 -13.40 12.76 1.81
C PHE A 23 -14.85 13.09 1.48
N ASP A 24 -15.12 13.50 0.24
CA ASP A 24 -16.46 13.88 -0.22
C ASP A 24 -17.45 12.71 -0.05
N ALA A 25 -17.03 11.48 -0.42
CA ALA A 25 -17.88 10.30 -0.32
C ALA A 25 -18.24 9.95 1.14
N LEU A 26 -17.33 10.18 2.09
CA LEU A 26 -17.61 9.94 3.50
C LEU A 26 -18.59 10.99 4.04
N ASN A 27 -18.33 12.28 3.78
CA ASN A 27 -19.19 13.36 4.25
C ASN A 27 -20.60 13.27 3.64
N LEU A 28 -20.73 13.05 2.34
CA LEU A 28 -22.02 12.81 1.71
C LEU A 28 -22.79 11.61 2.31
N ALA A 29 -22.06 10.59 2.73
CA ALA A 29 -22.69 9.44 3.41
C ALA A 29 -23.16 9.79 4.82
N LEU A 30 -22.39 10.61 5.59
CA LEU A 30 -22.74 11.08 6.92
C LEU A 30 -23.90 12.06 6.87
N SER A 31 -23.81 13.10 6.03
CA SER A 31 -24.86 14.14 5.85
C SER A 31 -26.21 13.52 5.44
N SER A 32 -26.20 12.44 4.64
CA SER A 32 -27.41 11.72 4.27
C SER A 32 -28.16 11.03 5.43
N LEU A 33 -27.56 11.05 6.62
CA LEU A 33 -28.11 10.53 7.88
C LEU A 33 -28.22 11.61 8.94
N ASN A 34 -28.10 12.89 8.57
CA ASN A 34 -28.05 14.04 9.48
C ASN A 34 -26.95 13.92 10.54
N ILE A 35 -25.77 13.41 10.13
CA ILE A 35 -24.59 13.30 10.97
C ILE A 35 -23.58 14.32 10.51
N ASP A 36 -22.89 14.99 11.46
CA ASP A 36 -21.92 16.03 11.20
C ASP A 36 -20.78 15.56 10.28
N GLU A 37 -20.39 16.44 9.37
CA GLU A 37 -19.28 16.22 8.47
C GLU A 37 -17.95 16.34 9.21
N ILE A 38 -16.96 15.60 8.74
CA ILE A 38 -15.57 15.76 9.19
C ILE A 38 -14.90 16.90 8.39
N SER A 39 -13.98 17.63 9.01
CA SER A 39 -13.17 18.63 8.32
C SER A 39 -12.17 17.98 7.36
N PHE A 40 -11.78 18.70 6.29
CA PHE A 40 -10.74 18.20 5.37
C PHE A 40 -9.38 18.05 6.06
N LYS A 41 -9.09 18.94 7.03
CA LYS A 41 -7.89 18.86 7.88
C LYS A 41 -7.87 17.55 8.70
N ASP A 42 -8.98 17.21 9.34
CA ASP A 42 -9.07 15.95 10.09
C ASP A 42 -9.01 14.73 9.16
N HIS A 43 -9.61 14.85 7.97
CA HIS A 43 -9.51 13.80 6.98
C HIS A 43 -8.05 13.46 6.65
N LEU A 44 -7.23 14.47 6.38
CA LEU A 44 -5.82 14.27 6.04
C LEU A 44 -4.98 13.76 7.23
N ASN A 45 -5.25 14.29 8.43
CA ASN A 45 -4.41 14.00 9.60
C ASN A 45 -4.76 12.71 10.32
N ILE A 46 -6.05 12.28 10.27
CA ILE A 46 -6.56 11.18 11.10
C ILE A 46 -7.06 10.01 10.26
N TYR A 47 -7.70 10.30 9.13
CA TYR A 47 -8.47 9.30 8.40
C TYR A 47 -7.83 8.86 7.08
N ASP A 48 -6.87 9.63 6.54
CA ASP A 48 -6.26 9.31 5.24
C ASP A 48 -5.51 7.96 5.29
N GLY A 49 -5.62 7.19 4.22
CA GLY A 49 -5.02 5.85 4.13
C GLY A 49 -5.73 4.74 4.92
N LEU A 50 -6.68 5.07 5.83
CA LEU A 50 -7.41 4.05 6.60
C LEU A 50 -8.57 3.42 5.81
N PRO A 51 -8.87 2.13 6.02
CA PRO A 51 -10.10 1.50 5.57
C PRO A 51 -11.34 2.20 6.14
N THR A 52 -12.45 2.16 5.43
CA THR A 52 -13.70 2.82 5.87
C THR A 52 -14.15 2.35 7.25
N ILE A 53 -14.05 1.05 7.55
CA ILE A 53 -14.47 0.48 8.85
C ILE A 53 -13.68 1.12 10.00
N GLU A 54 -12.36 1.29 9.85
CA GLU A 54 -11.51 1.91 10.86
C GLU A 54 -11.84 3.40 11.06
N LYS A 55 -12.11 4.13 9.96
CA LYS A 55 -12.61 5.52 10.02
C LYS A 55 -13.88 5.61 10.87
N LEU A 56 -14.84 4.70 10.64
CA LEU A 56 -16.09 4.69 11.41
C LEU A 56 -15.87 4.31 12.88
N GLN A 57 -14.93 3.42 13.18
CA GLN A 57 -14.57 3.11 14.57
C GLN A 57 -14.04 4.33 15.32
N ILE A 58 -13.24 5.18 14.66
CA ILE A 58 -12.76 6.44 15.22
C ILE A 58 -13.94 7.39 15.47
N LEU A 59 -14.84 7.55 14.48
CA LEU A 59 -16.03 8.38 14.61
C LEU A 59 -16.96 7.88 15.74
N ASN A 60 -17.09 6.56 15.90
CA ASN A 60 -17.86 5.97 17.00
C ASN A 60 -17.22 6.29 18.37
N LYS A 61 -15.88 6.18 18.50
CA LYS A 61 -15.16 6.52 19.73
C LYS A 61 -15.32 8.01 20.09
N LYS A 62 -15.32 8.87 19.08
CA LYS A 62 -15.56 10.32 19.24
C LYS A 62 -17.04 10.67 19.48
N LYS A 63 -17.96 9.71 19.52
CA LYS A 63 -19.42 9.88 19.66
C LYS A 63 -20.07 10.71 18.52
N ILE A 64 -19.39 10.89 17.41
CA ILE A 64 -19.92 11.59 16.21
C ILE A 64 -20.89 10.67 15.47
N LEU A 65 -20.59 9.35 15.40
CA LEU A 65 -21.40 8.35 14.73
C LEU A 65 -21.84 7.25 15.69
N ASN A 66 -23.14 6.90 15.69
CA ASN A 66 -23.64 5.73 16.41
C ASN A 66 -23.35 4.45 15.61
N LYS A 67 -22.84 3.41 16.28
CA LYS A 67 -22.47 2.11 15.66
C LYS A 67 -23.59 1.48 14.82
N LYS A 68 -24.86 1.68 15.15
CA LYS A 68 -26.01 1.16 14.39
C LYS A 68 -26.02 1.63 12.93
N TYR A 69 -25.42 2.78 12.64
CA TYR A 69 -25.36 3.35 11.28
C TYR A 69 -24.14 2.89 10.47
N ASN A 70 -23.15 2.22 11.07
CA ASN A 70 -21.90 1.87 10.39
C ASN A 70 -22.16 1.14 9.06
N ARG A 71 -23.03 0.12 9.06
CA ARG A 71 -23.34 -0.67 7.86
C ARG A 71 -23.95 0.17 6.75
N ILE A 72 -24.79 1.13 7.12
CA ILE A 72 -25.45 2.04 6.17
C ILE A 72 -24.41 3.01 5.57
N VAL A 73 -23.58 3.62 6.43
CA VAL A 73 -22.53 4.54 5.99
C VAL A 73 -21.53 3.84 5.07
N VAL A 74 -21.07 2.62 5.39
CA VAL A 74 -20.17 1.84 4.52
C VAL A 74 -20.78 1.65 3.14
N LYS A 75 -22.04 1.19 3.06
CA LYS A 75 -22.73 0.96 1.78
C LYS A 75 -22.91 2.27 0.99
N LYS A 76 -23.40 3.33 1.62
CA LYS A 76 -23.60 4.64 0.98
C LYS A 76 -22.27 5.21 0.49
N LYS A 77 -21.26 5.27 1.37
CA LYS A 77 -19.92 5.77 1.03
C LYS A 77 -19.35 5.00 -0.17
N GLN A 78 -19.44 3.67 -0.19
CA GLN A 78 -18.93 2.87 -1.29
C GLN A 78 -19.65 3.18 -2.62
N LYS A 79 -20.98 3.30 -2.59
CA LYS A 79 -21.78 3.69 -3.78
C LYS A 79 -21.35 5.05 -4.30
N ILE A 80 -21.24 6.05 -3.42
CA ILE A 80 -20.82 7.42 -3.77
C ILE A 80 -19.37 7.41 -4.29
N THR A 81 -18.46 6.69 -3.62
CA THR A 81 -17.07 6.56 -4.09
C THR A 81 -17.00 6.07 -5.53
N ILE A 82 -17.75 5.01 -5.88
CA ILE A 82 -17.77 4.48 -7.25
C ILE A 82 -18.33 5.50 -8.26
N GLN A 83 -19.37 6.26 -7.88
CA GLN A 83 -19.92 7.31 -8.73
C GLN A 83 -18.89 8.43 -8.99
N LEU A 84 -18.22 8.92 -7.93
CA LEU A 84 -17.20 9.96 -8.03
C LEU A 84 -15.97 9.49 -8.81
N LEU A 85 -15.49 8.25 -8.58
CA LEU A 85 -14.39 7.68 -9.36
C LEU A 85 -14.74 7.57 -10.85
N ASN A 86 -15.97 7.15 -11.19
CA ASN A 86 -16.41 7.11 -12.57
C ASN A 86 -16.42 8.49 -13.24
N LYS A 87 -16.76 9.53 -12.48
CA LYS A 87 -16.83 10.91 -12.97
C LYS A 87 -15.44 11.54 -13.10
N PHE A 88 -14.56 11.35 -12.11
CA PHE A 88 -13.33 12.12 -11.99
C PHE A 88 -12.05 11.38 -12.37
N ILE A 89 -12.03 10.03 -12.32
CA ILE A 89 -10.86 9.30 -12.76
C ILE A 89 -10.90 9.12 -14.28
N LEU A 90 -9.93 9.76 -14.93
CA LEU A 90 -9.77 9.71 -16.38
C LEU A 90 -8.56 8.82 -16.75
N TYR A 91 -8.54 8.41 -18.01
CA TYR A 91 -7.38 7.75 -18.59
C TYR A 91 -6.14 8.65 -18.52
N ASN A 92 -5.03 8.10 -18.02
CA ASN A 92 -3.77 8.82 -17.92
C ASN A 92 -2.72 8.18 -18.84
N PRO A 93 -2.42 8.79 -19.99
CA PRO A 93 -1.48 8.22 -20.96
C PRO A 93 -0.05 8.13 -20.43
N LYS A 94 0.36 9.00 -19.49
CA LYS A 94 1.70 8.93 -18.85
C LYS A 94 1.81 7.68 -17.97
N ILE A 95 0.83 7.43 -17.11
CA ILE A 95 0.77 6.23 -16.29
C ILE A 95 0.73 4.98 -17.17
N TYR A 96 -0.14 4.96 -18.18
CA TYR A 96 -0.22 3.83 -19.11
C TYR A 96 1.14 3.53 -19.78
N LYS A 97 1.79 4.53 -20.38
CA LYS A 97 3.10 4.37 -21.03
C LYS A 97 4.19 3.94 -20.05
N THR A 98 4.12 4.42 -18.82
CA THR A 98 5.03 4.02 -17.73
C THR A 98 4.91 2.55 -17.43
N PHE A 99 3.70 2.06 -17.16
CA PHE A 99 3.44 0.67 -16.85
C PHE A 99 3.75 -0.27 -18.03
N LEU A 100 3.45 0.14 -19.26
CA LEU A 100 3.83 -0.58 -20.49
C LEU A 100 5.35 -0.82 -20.59
N LYS A 101 6.16 0.17 -20.22
CA LYS A 101 7.63 0.06 -20.27
C LYS A 101 8.18 -0.73 -19.09
N LEU A 102 7.65 -0.49 -17.89
CA LEU A 102 8.10 -1.17 -16.65
C LEU A 102 7.79 -2.66 -16.67
N SER A 103 6.61 -3.07 -17.14
CA SER A 103 6.19 -4.47 -17.18
C SER A 103 7.06 -5.37 -18.06
N LYS A 104 7.86 -4.78 -18.96
CA LYS A 104 8.85 -5.53 -19.76
C LYS A 104 10.08 -5.95 -18.96
N LYS A 105 10.32 -5.35 -17.78
CA LYS A 105 11.55 -5.55 -16.98
C LYS A 105 11.28 -5.98 -15.56
N TYR A 106 10.10 -5.66 -15.02
CA TYR A 106 9.76 -5.87 -13.62
C TYR A 106 8.40 -6.56 -13.48
N GLN A 107 8.27 -7.41 -12.48
CA GLN A 107 6.96 -7.84 -12.01
C GLN A 107 6.29 -6.65 -11.29
N ILE A 108 5.05 -6.36 -11.63
CA ILE A 108 4.33 -5.22 -11.06
C ILE A 108 3.13 -5.71 -10.27
N SER A 109 3.00 -5.25 -9.04
CA SER A 109 1.83 -5.48 -8.18
C SER A 109 1.23 -4.18 -7.69
N ILE A 110 -0.06 -4.25 -7.34
CA ILE A 110 -0.75 -3.16 -6.64
C ILE A 110 -1.18 -3.65 -5.26
N ALA A 111 -0.96 -2.83 -4.23
CA ALA A 111 -1.33 -3.15 -2.85
C ALA A 111 -2.00 -1.94 -2.20
N THR A 112 -3.28 -2.03 -1.85
CA THR A 112 -4.06 -0.89 -1.37
C THR A 112 -4.98 -1.23 -0.19
N ASN A 113 -5.28 -0.22 0.65
CA ASN A 113 -6.35 -0.28 1.64
C ASN A 113 -7.76 0.00 1.06
N ALA A 114 -7.87 0.26 -0.24
CA ALA A 114 -9.17 0.35 -0.91
C ALA A 114 -9.83 -1.03 -1.02
N VAL A 115 -11.16 -1.06 -1.16
CA VAL A 115 -11.91 -2.28 -1.44
C VAL A 115 -11.70 -2.72 -2.89
N LYS A 116 -11.84 -4.02 -3.15
CA LYS A 116 -11.58 -4.62 -4.46
C LYS A 116 -12.32 -3.93 -5.60
N LYS A 117 -13.59 -3.58 -5.40
CA LYS A 117 -14.40 -2.88 -6.41
C LYS A 117 -13.81 -1.52 -6.81
N THR A 118 -13.24 -0.78 -5.87
CA THR A 118 -12.52 0.48 -6.12
C THR A 118 -11.24 0.24 -6.90
N LEU A 119 -10.42 -0.71 -6.45
CA LEU A 119 -9.18 -1.12 -7.10
C LEU A 119 -9.44 -1.51 -8.57
N ASP A 120 -10.36 -2.45 -8.82
CA ASP A 120 -10.68 -2.93 -10.18
C ASP A 120 -11.15 -1.79 -11.09
N LEU A 121 -11.99 -0.87 -10.59
CA LEU A 121 -12.44 0.29 -11.34
C LEU A 121 -11.28 1.22 -11.74
N CYS A 122 -10.39 1.56 -10.80
CA CYS A 122 -9.25 2.42 -11.08
C CYS A 122 -8.30 1.78 -12.10
N LEU A 123 -7.97 0.49 -11.96
CA LEU A 123 -7.12 -0.23 -12.91
C LEU A 123 -7.75 -0.29 -14.31
N LYS A 124 -9.07 -0.45 -14.40
CA LYS A 124 -9.82 -0.40 -15.66
C LYS A 124 -9.75 0.98 -16.29
N LYS A 125 -10.01 2.04 -15.53
CA LYS A 125 -9.98 3.43 -15.99
C LYS A 125 -8.59 3.83 -16.50
N LEU A 126 -7.53 3.46 -15.78
CA LEU A 126 -6.13 3.69 -16.18
C LEU A 126 -5.68 2.76 -17.32
N LYS A 127 -6.44 1.72 -17.67
CA LYS A 127 -6.12 0.69 -18.67
C LYS A 127 -4.80 -0.07 -18.39
N ILE A 128 -4.38 -0.15 -17.11
CA ILE A 128 -3.10 -0.76 -16.72
C ILE A 128 -3.22 -2.21 -16.21
N LYS A 129 -4.42 -2.75 -16.04
CA LYS A 129 -4.64 -4.10 -15.49
C LYS A 129 -3.81 -5.19 -16.18
N LYS A 130 -3.62 -5.09 -17.50
CA LYS A 130 -2.85 -6.06 -18.30
C LYS A 130 -1.34 -6.04 -18.06
N PHE A 131 -0.81 -5.02 -17.39
CA PHE A 131 0.61 -4.89 -17.05
C PHE A 131 0.91 -5.32 -15.61
N ILE A 132 -0.12 -5.64 -14.85
CA ILE A 132 -0.04 -5.98 -13.43
C ILE A 132 -0.11 -7.49 -13.30
N THR A 133 0.86 -8.08 -12.61
CA THR A 133 0.91 -9.50 -12.34
C THR A 133 -0.23 -9.90 -11.41
N PHE A 134 -0.44 -9.15 -10.33
CA PHE A 134 -1.60 -9.28 -9.41
C PHE A 134 -1.79 -8.00 -8.59
N SER A 135 -2.95 -7.93 -7.93
CA SER A 135 -3.31 -6.81 -7.09
C SER A 135 -4.05 -7.30 -5.85
N TYR A 136 -3.76 -6.67 -4.72
CA TYR A 136 -4.39 -6.93 -3.43
C TYR A 136 -5.09 -5.69 -2.90
N SER A 137 -6.31 -5.88 -2.44
CA SER A 137 -7.16 -4.93 -1.75
C SER A 137 -7.14 -5.19 -0.24
N ASN A 138 -7.85 -4.37 0.54
CA ASN A 138 -8.04 -4.64 1.97
C ASN A 138 -8.88 -5.90 2.24
N GLU A 139 -9.62 -6.40 1.24
CA GLU A 139 -10.44 -7.62 1.35
C GLU A 139 -9.60 -8.90 1.20
N ASP A 140 -8.36 -8.77 0.72
CA ASP A 140 -7.45 -9.88 0.48
C ASP A 140 -6.49 -10.15 1.66
N VAL A 141 -6.57 -9.37 2.75
CA VAL A 141 -5.69 -9.44 3.93
C VAL A 141 -6.48 -9.52 5.22
N LYS A 142 -5.89 -10.09 6.26
CA LYS A 142 -6.48 -10.09 7.61
C LYS A 142 -6.21 -8.79 8.35
N LYS A 143 -5.02 -8.22 8.14
CA LYS A 143 -4.59 -6.96 8.75
C LYS A 143 -4.21 -5.97 7.65
N THR A 144 -4.92 -4.85 7.61
CA THR A 144 -4.69 -3.77 6.65
C THR A 144 -3.49 -2.91 7.03
N LYS A 145 -2.98 -2.05 6.12
CA LYS A 145 -1.95 -1.06 6.46
C LYS A 145 -2.42 -0.25 7.69
N PRO A 146 -1.59 -0.03 8.70
CA PRO A 146 -0.12 -0.04 8.69
C PRO A 146 0.55 -1.42 8.87
N HIS A 147 -0.19 -2.52 8.97
CA HIS A 147 0.41 -3.84 9.03
C HIS A 147 0.98 -4.22 7.66
N PRO A 148 2.19 -4.86 7.59
CA PRO A 148 2.87 -5.14 6.32
C PRO A 148 2.24 -6.29 5.51
N GLU A 149 1.19 -6.96 5.98
CA GLU A 149 0.64 -8.19 5.39
C GLU A 149 0.39 -8.07 3.88
N VAL A 150 -0.16 -6.95 3.41
CA VAL A 150 -0.46 -6.77 1.99
C VAL A 150 0.81 -6.79 1.12
N TYR A 151 1.90 -6.21 1.59
CA TYR A 151 3.18 -6.21 0.90
C TYR A 151 3.88 -7.56 0.98
N LEU A 152 3.83 -8.22 2.14
CA LEU A 152 4.36 -9.59 2.31
C LEU A 152 3.64 -10.58 1.40
N ARG A 153 2.33 -10.45 1.23
CA ARG A 153 1.58 -11.26 0.25
C ARG A 153 2.03 -11.00 -1.19
N CYS A 154 2.32 -9.75 -1.54
CA CYS A 154 2.90 -9.43 -2.84
C CYS A 154 4.24 -10.13 -3.04
N LEU A 155 5.15 -10.07 -2.07
CA LEU A 155 6.45 -10.72 -2.13
C LEU A 155 6.34 -12.23 -2.33
N VAL A 156 5.52 -12.89 -1.51
CA VAL A 156 5.28 -14.34 -1.62
C VAL A 156 4.76 -14.69 -3.00
N LYS A 157 3.80 -13.95 -3.50
CA LYS A 157 3.19 -14.23 -4.81
C LYS A 157 4.15 -13.97 -5.97
N MET A 158 5.04 -12.97 -5.85
CA MET A 158 6.10 -12.69 -6.82
C MET A 158 7.26 -13.69 -6.75
N GLY A 159 7.39 -14.41 -5.64
CA GLY A 159 8.59 -15.21 -5.36
C GLY A 159 9.86 -14.34 -5.22
N LEU A 160 9.71 -13.13 -4.68
CA LEU A 160 10.79 -12.16 -4.55
C LEU A 160 11.14 -11.87 -3.09
N LYS A 161 12.41 -11.54 -2.86
CA LYS A 161 12.89 -11.07 -1.56
C LYS A 161 12.58 -9.57 -1.38
N PRO A 162 12.49 -9.08 -0.14
CA PRO A 162 12.38 -7.66 0.15
C PRO A 162 13.48 -6.83 -0.55
N SER A 163 14.72 -7.31 -0.54
CA SER A 163 15.87 -6.69 -1.20
C SER A 163 15.82 -6.65 -2.74
N GLU A 164 14.84 -7.28 -3.36
CA GLU A 164 14.61 -7.30 -4.80
C GLU A 164 13.38 -6.45 -5.20
N THR A 165 12.74 -5.79 -4.23
CA THR A 165 11.44 -5.15 -4.43
C THR A 165 11.43 -3.70 -3.94
N LEU A 166 10.87 -2.81 -4.76
CA LEU A 166 10.65 -1.40 -4.42
C LEU A 166 9.16 -1.10 -4.32
N ILE A 167 8.75 -0.47 -3.22
CA ILE A 167 7.38 -0.03 -2.96
C ILE A 167 7.28 1.47 -3.20
N PHE A 168 6.18 1.92 -3.84
CA PHE A 168 5.79 3.31 -4.02
C PHE A 168 4.55 3.59 -3.16
N GLU A 169 4.67 4.52 -2.20
CA GLU A 169 3.65 4.84 -1.21
C GLU A 169 3.63 6.33 -0.90
N ASP A 170 2.45 6.88 -0.52
CA ASP A 170 2.30 8.29 -0.17
C ASP A 170 1.73 8.52 1.25
N SER A 171 1.01 7.56 1.79
CA SER A 171 0.32 7.70 3.08
C SER A 171 1.18 7.26 4.25
N HIS A 172 0.97 7.87 5.42
CA HIS A 172 1.70 7.50 6.65
C HIS A 172 1.55 6.02 6.99
N HIS A 173 0.32 5.50 6.95
CA HIS A 173 0.04 4.08 7.25
C HIS A 173 0.68 3.13 6.22
N GLY A 174 0.72 3.53 4.97
CA GLY A 174 1.34 2.74 3.92
C GLY A 174 2.87 2.75 4.00
N VAL A 175 3.46 3.89 4.35
CA VAL A 175 4.91 4.03 4.61
C VAL A 175 5.35 3.12 5.76
N MET A 176 4.61 3.11 6.89
CA MET A 176 4.89 2.20 7.99
C MET A 176 4.83 0.73 7.55
N ALA A 177 3.76 0.35 6.86
CA ALA A 177 3.61 -1.02 6.34
C ALA A 177 4.73 -1.42 5.37
N ALA A 178 5.17 -0.48 4.52
CA ALA A 178 6.26 -0.71 3.57
C ALA A 178 7.61 -0.88 4.28
N GLN A 179 7.89 -0.06 5.29
CA GLN A 179 9.10 -0.18 6.13
C GLN A 179 9.14 -1.54 6.85
N ASP A 180 8.02 -1.93 7.49
CA ASP A 180 7.92 -3.19 8.22
C ASP A 180 7.97 -4.43 7.30
N SER A 181 7.75 -4.26 5.98
CA SER A 181 7.93 -5.33 4.99
C SER A 181 9.39 -5.61 4.66
N GLY A 182 10.32 -4.72 5.03
CA GLY A 182 11.74 -4.79 4.70
C GLY A 182 12.09 -4.46 3.24
N CYS A 183 11.11 -4.09 2.42
CA CYS A 183 11.34 -3.68 1.02
C CYS A 183 11.99 -2.30 0.92
N TYR A 184 12.57 -2.00 -0.24
CA TYR A 184 12.89 -0.61 -0.55
C TYR A 184 11.62 0.21 -0.67
N LEU A 185 11.69 1.45 -0.21
CA LEU A 185 10.55 2.37 -0.21
C LEU A 185 10.92 3.67 -0.93
N TYR A 186 10.02 4.12 -1.80
CA TYR A 186 10.00 5.48 -2.30
C TYR A 186 8.69 6.15 -1.87
N THR A 187 8.82 7.22 -1.07
CA THR A 187 7.65 8.02 -0.67
C THR A 187 7.27 8.99 -1.77
N VAL A 188 6.11 8.76 -2.36
CA VAL A 188 5.56 9.56 -3.46
C VAL A 188 5.00 10.86 -2.90
N LYS A 189 5.43 11.99 -3.44
CA LYS A 189 4.91 13.32 -3.07
C LYS A 189 3.77 13.74 -3.99
N ASN A 190 3.88 13.41 -5.27
CA ASN A 190 2.90 13.74 -6.29
C ASN A 190 2.72 12.58 -7.27
N ILE A 191 1.52 12.40 -7.79
CA ILE A 191 1.23 11.39 -8.83
C ILE A 191 2.08 11.61 -10.09
N SER A 192 2.44 12.86 -10.39
CA SER A 192 3.36 13.19 -11.49
C SER A 192 4.74 12.56 -11.37
N ASP A 193 5.15 12.17 -10.16
CA ASP A 193 6.41 11.46 -9.91
C ASP A 193 6.38 10.04 -10.49
N ILE A 194 5.20 9.48 -10.70
CA ILE A 194 4.99 8.17 -11.29
C ILE A 194 5.08 8.26 -12.81
N ASN A 195 6.29 8.42 -13.29
CA ASN A 195 6.65 8.39 -14.71
C ASN A 195 7.91 7.53 -14.92
N TYR A 196 8.08 7.03 -16.15
CA TYR A 196 9.11 6.04 -16.45
C TYR A 196 10.53 6.54 -16.16
N SER A 197 10.86 7.78 -16.55
CA SER A 197 12.20 8.34 -16.35
C SER A 197 12.53 8.52 -14.87
N ASN A 198 11.59 9.06 -14.10
CA ASN A 198 11.78 9.25 -12.67
C ASN A 198 11.93 7.93 -11.92
N ILE A 199 11.09 6.95 -12.23
CA ILE A 199 11.19 5.61 -11.62
C ILE A 199 12.55 4.96 -11.94
N LEU A 200 13.05 5.07 -13.16
CA LEU A 200 14.39 4.57 -13.49
C LEU A 200 15.48 5.30 -12.72
N ASN A 201 15.39 6.63 -12.57
CA ASN A 201 16.33 7.39 -11.77
C ASN A 201 16.34 6.94 -10.29
N ILE A 202 15.16 6.71 -9.71
CA ILE A 202 15.02 6.18 -8.35
C ILE A 202 15.72 4.82 -8.24
N ILE A 203 15.45 3.91 -9.16
CA ILE A 203 16.05 2.56 -9.18
C ILE A 203 17.57 2.62 -9.33
N ASN A 204 18.08 3.49 -10.22
CA ASN A 204 19.51 3.67 -10.42
C ASN A 204 20.21 4.25 -9.19
N ASN A 205 19.57 5.21 -8.53
CA ASN A 205 20.09 5.81 -7.29
C ASN A 205 20.15 4.81 -6.15
N LEU A 206 19.12 3.97 -5.99
CA LEU A 206 19.14 2.85 -5.04
C LEU A 206 20.31 1.91 -5.35
N GLY A 207 20.51 1.52 -6.60
CA GLY A 207 21.63 0.69 -7.03
C GLY A 207 23.01 1.30 -6.72
N ASN A 208 23.15 2.62 -6.83
CA ASN A 208 24.38 3.35 -6.51
C ASN A 208 24.61 3.48 -4.99
N SER A 209 23.55 3.71 -4.23
CA SER A 209 23.61 3.72 -2.75
C SER A 209 24.01 2.35 -2.19
N MET A 210 23.49 1.26 -2.78
CA MET A 210 23.91 -0.10 -2.46
C MET A 210 25.37 -0.37 -2.80
N LYS A 211 25.93 0.27 -3.85
CA LYS A 211 27.36 0.15 -4.18
C LYS A 211 28.23 0.92 -3.21
N LYS A 212 27.78 2.09 -2.72
CA LYS A 212 28.51 2.91 -1.75
C LYS A 212 28.44 2.33 -0.33
N ASN A 213 27.30 1.81 0.05
CA ASN A 213 27.10 1.05 1.28
C ASN A 213 27.46 -0.44 1.05
N LYS A 214 28.66 -0.73 0.56
CA LYS A 214 29.34 -1.92 1.04
C LYS A 214 29.52 -1.69 2.54
N ILE A 215 28.50 -2.00 3.31
CA ILE A 215 28.68 -2.36 4.71
C ILE A 215 29.84 -3.34 4.64
N ASN A 216 30.95 -3.00 5.29
CA ASN A 216 31.98 -3.99 5.55
C ASN A 216 31.23 -5.17 6.13
N VAL A 217 30.95 -6.16 5.30
CA VAL A 217 30.46 -7.43 5.79
C VAL A 217 31.52 -7.77 6.82
N TRP A 218 31.10 -7.87 8.06
CA TRP A 218 31.99 -8.27 9.13
C TRP A 218 32.62 -9.59 8.68
N SER A 219 33.82 -9.50 8.19
CA SER A 219 34.62 -10.66 7.72
C SER A 219 35.39 -11.27 8.88
N ASP A 220 34.95 -11.02 10.12
CA ASP A 220 35.52 -11.69 11.26
C ASP A 220 35.02 -13.11 11.30
N SER A 221 35.84 -14.02 10.79
CA SER A 221 35.60 -15.47 10.81
C SER A 221 35.47 -16.04 12.23
N LYS A 222 35.66 -15.23 13.26
CA LYS A 222 35.52 -15.61 14.68
C LYS A 222 34.20 -15.16 15.32
N LEU A 223 33.39 -14.37 14.63
CA LEU A 223 32.07 -13.96 15.14
C LEU A 223 31.06 -15.06 14.94
N ASN A 224 30.76 -15.82 15.97
CA ASN A 224 29.64 -16.76 16.01
C ASN A 224 28.44 -16.08 16.63
N ILE A 225 27.43 -15.74 15.82
CA ILE A 225 26.13 -15.24 16.31
C ILE A 225 25.25 -16.44 16.61
N LEU A 226 25.13 -16.78 17.90
CA LEU A 226 24.18 -17.79 18.36
C LEU A 226 22.80 -17.16 18.50
N ILE A 227 21.89 -17.46 17.55
CA ILE A 227 20.49 -17.08 17.68
C ILE A 227 19.77 -18.24 18.37
N PRO A 228 19.36 -18.11 19.64
CA PRO A 228 18.62 -19.17 20.31
C PRO A 228 17.26 -19.37 19.64
N MET A 229 17.13 -20.44 18.86
CA MET A 229 15.90 -20.82 18.15
C MET A 229 15.00 -21.75 19.02
N ALA A 230 15.10 -21.66 20.35
CA ALA A 230 14.29 -22.45 21.25
C ALA A 230 12.82 -21.97 21.25
N GLY A 231 11.92 -22.88 20.87
CA GLY A 231 10.47 -22.73 20.96
C GLY A 231 9.77 -22.66 19.60
N ALA A 232 8.53 -23.12 19.54
CA ALA A 232 7.69 -23.26 18.35
C ALA A 232 7.25 -21.95 17.67
N GLY A 233 7.98 -20.86 17.81
CA GLY A 233 7.63 -19.59 17.16
C GLY A 233 6.36 -18.92 17.71
N SER A 234 5.84 -19.37 18.87
CA SER A 234 4.57 -18.91 19.43
C SER A 234 4.44 -17.38 19.59
N ARG A 235 5.54 -16.67 19.83
CA ARG A 235 5.53 -15.20 19.90
C ARG A 235 5.31 -14.58 18.52
N PHE A 236 5.93 -15.14 17.46
CA PHE A 236 5.73 -14.69 16.08
C PHE A 236 4.33 -15.06 15.58
N GLN A 237 3.82 -16.25 15.91
CA GLN A 237 2.44 -16.63 15.62
C GLN A 237 1.42 -15.74 16.34
N LYS A 238 1.65 -15.39 17.63
CA LYS A 238 0.83 -14.43 18.38
C LYS A 238 0.92 -13.01 17.82
N ALA A 239 2.05 -12.62 17.25
CA ALA A 239 2.23 -11.36 16.52
C ALA A 239 1.70 -11.41 15.09
N GLY A 240 1.14 -12.55 14.64
CA GLY A 240 0.50 -12.68 13.33
C GLY A 240 1.45 -12.96 12.17
N TYR A 241 2.70 -13.34 12.42
CA TYR A 241 3.64 -13.76 11.37
C TYR A 241 3.33 -15.19 10.92
N VAL A 242 3.18 -15.39 9.61
CA VAL A 242 2.77 -16.65 8.99
C VAL A 242 3.97 -17.51 8.57
N PHE A 243 5.19 -17.01 8.75
CA PHE A 243 6.42 -17.68 8.31
C PHE A 243 7.15 -18.40 9.44
N PRO A 244 7.65 -19.62 9.22
CA PRO A 244 8.56 -20.26 10.16
C PRO A 244 9.88 -19.48 10.28
N LYS A 245 10.44 -19.44 11.50
CA LYS A 245 11.70 -18.74 11.84
C LYS A 245 12.88 -18.91 10.84
N PRO A 246 13.04 -20.05 10.15
CA PRO A 246 14.17 -20.23 9.24
C PRO A 246 14.16 -19.36 7.98
N LEU A 247 13.08 -18.63 7.69
CA LEU A 247 12.97 -17.78 6.50
C LEU A 247 13.30 -16.29 6.77
N ILE A 248 13.68 -15.94 7.99
CA ILE A 248 14.22 -14.61 8.30
C ILE A 248 15.73 -14.68 8.01
N GLU A 249 16.14 -14.31 6.80
CA GLU A 249 17.56 -14.06 6.51
C GLU A 249 17.97 -12.75 7.24
N ILE A 250 19.01 -12.84 8.05
CA ILE A 250 19.67 -11.71 8.72
C ILE A 250 20.48 -10.94 7.70
#